data_6da021fc97c6eb3cda2cbe5dd4c0cf6e
#
_entry.id   6da021fc97c6eb3cda2cbe5dd4c0cf6e
#
_cell.length_a   1.000
_cell.length_b   1.000
_cell.length_c   1.000
_cell.angle_alpha   90.00
_cell.angle_beta   90.00
_cell.angle_gamma   90.00
#
_symmetry.space_group_name_H-M   'P 1'
#
loop_
_entity.id
_entity.type
_entity.pdbx_description
1 polymer ?
#
loop_
_entity_poly.entity_id
_entity_poly.type
_entity_poly.pdbx_seq_one_letter_code
_entity_poly.pdbx_strand_id
1 'polypeptide(L)'
;MEKRRKTPRGTRKRAVPLTKDGIHAMALQLIDADGVEALTMRKLATALDANPMSLYHHVPNKDAVLRGVAESVGSRFRAGEREDLPWQDRLRRLALDFRELSHRHPKLMAYSFTRADYVQPEDPFWQGLIDILAAAKLPASEIPRVAASLCAVFTGLLLSELTGALQRWTTLPPAPVGADGEHPPAPAKNVIDAMFNCALDATIVGLESHVARTREEP
;
A
#
# COMPACT_ATOMS: atom_id res chain seq x y z
N MET A 1 13.75 -21.47 -65.89
CA MET A 1 13.56 -20.14 -65.34
C MET A 1 12.54 -20.25 -64.18
N GLU A 2 13.02 -20.44 -63.00
CA GLU A 2 12.20 -20.69 -61.79
C GLU A 2 11.98 -19.38 -61.02
N LYS A 3 10.73 -18.91 -60.90
CA LYS A 3 10.34 -17.70 -60.21
C LYS A 3 10.40 -17.91 -58.69
N ARG A 4 11.40 -17.32 -58.01
CA ARG A 4 11.53 -17.20 -56.56
C ARG A 4 10.30 -16.47 -55.98
N ARG A 5 9.44 -17.19 -55.26
CA ARG A 5 8.33 -16.63 -54.47
C ARG A 5 8.91 -15.80 -53.30
N LYS A 6 8.65 -14.51 -53.28
CA LYS A 6 8.89 -13.63 -52.13
C LYS A 6 7.90 -13.98 -51.01
N THR A 7 8.43 -14.43 -49.90
CA THR A 7 7.69 -14.56 -48.62
C THR A 7 7.17 -13.19 -48.16
N PRO A 8 5.91 -13.03 -47.71
CA PRO A 8 5.40 -11.78 -47.23
C PRO A 8 6.08 -11.42 -45.90
N ARG A 9 6.62 -10.21 -45.82
CA ARG A 9 7.11 -9.58 -44.60
C ARG A 9 5.96 -9.56 -43.58
N GLY A 10 6.16 -10.24 -42.44
CA GLY A 10 5.24 -10.21 -41.32
C GLY A 10 4.92 -8.79 -40.93
N THR A 11 3.65 -8.50 -40.74
CA THR A 11 3.11 -7.25 -40.25
C THR A 11 3.74 -6.93 -38.90
N ARG A 12 4.66 -5.95 -38.87
CA ARG A 12 5.18 -5.37 -37.64
C ARG A 12 3.98 -4.88 -36.80
N LYS A 13 3.65 -5.58 -35.72
CA LYS A 13 2.71 -5.07 -34.71
C LYS A 13 3.13 -3.64 -34.42
N ARG A 14 2.20 -2.71 -34.57
CA ARG A 14 2.41 -1.29 -34.26
C ARG A 14 2.83 -1.22 -32.79
N ALA A 15 4.09 -0.89 -32.53
CA ALA A 15 4.61 -0.77 -31.17
C ALA A 15 3.78 0.30 -30.48
N VAL A 16 3.12 -0.05 -29.39
CA VAL A 16 2.46 0.93 -28.50
C VAL A 16 3.57 1.86 -28.01
N PRO A 17 3.41 3.19 -28.09
CA PRO A 17 4.44 4.11 -27.61
C PRO A 17 4.77 3.81 -26.15
N LEU A 18 6.06 3.69 -25.84
CA LEU A 18 6.53 3.49 -24.48
C LEU A 18 6.25 4.77 -23.68
N THR A 19 5.39 4.68 -22.66
CA THR A 19 5.02 5.77 -21.78
C THR A 19 5.39 5.46 -20.34
N LYS A 20 5.58 6.47 -19.50
CA LYS A 20 5.83 6.26 -18.06
C LYS A 20 4.72 5.42 -17.42
N ASP A 21 3.46 5.76 -17.71
CA ASP A 21 2.30 5.03 -17.16
C ASP A 21 2.27 3.57 -17.62
N GLY A 22 2.57 3.31 -18.88
CA GLY A 22 2.68 1.94 -19.41
C GLY A 22 3.81 1.14 -18.75
N ILE A 23 4.95 1.80 -18.48
CA ILE A 23 6.09 1.21 -17.76
C ILE A 23 5.69 0.88 -16.32
N HIS A 24 5.06 1.81 -15.60
CA HIS A 24 4.63 1.61 -14.22
C HIS A 24 3.54 0.52 -14.11
N ALA A 25 2.58 0.50 -15.04
CA ALA A 25 1.53 -0.53 -15.08
C ALA A 25 2.12 -1.93 -15.32
N MET A 26 3.06 -2.09 -16.24
CA MET A 26 3.74 -3.37 -16.48
C MET A 26 4.62 -3.78 -15.31
N ALA A 27 5.32 -2.82 -14.68
CA ALA A 27 6.12 -3.09 -13.50
C ALA A 27 5.25 -3.58 -12.34
N LEU A 28 4.08 -2.95 -12.11
CA LEU A 28 3.11 -3.37 -11.10
C LEU A 28 2.65 -4.82 -11.34
N GLN A 29 2.31 -5.19 -12.59
CA GLN A 29 1.94 -6.57 -12.93
C GLN A 29 3.06 -7.57 -12.60
N LEU A 30 4.31 -7.23 -12.91
CA LEU A 30 5.46 -8.08 -12.58
C LEU A 30 5.70 -8.19 -11.09
N ILE A 31 5.51 -7.10 -10.33
CA ILE A 31 5.61 -7.09 -8.87
C ILE A 31 4.52 -7.95 -8.24
N ASP A 32 3.28 -7.81 -8.69
CA ASP A 32 2.15 -8.58 -8.17
C ASP A 32 2.34 -10.08 -8.43
N ALA A 33 2.89 -10.44 -9.60
CA ALA A 33 3.17 -11.82 -9.94
C ALA A 33 4.35 -12.41 -9.14
N ASP A 34 5.51 -11.73 -9.16
CA ASP A 34 6.79 -12.33 -8.75
C ASP A 34 7.46 -11.62 -7.56
N GLY A 35 6.95 -10.47 -7.15
CA GLY A 35 7.54 -9.64 -6.08
C GLY A 35 8.55 -8.61 -6.58
N VAL A 36 8.85 -7.65 -5.68
CA VAL A 36 9.75 -6.51 -5.98
C VAL A 36 11.17 -6.98 -6.29
N GLU A 37 11.66 -8.01 -5.59
CA GLU A 37 13.01 -8.53 -5.78
C GLU A 37 13.21 -9.13 -7.18
N ALA A 38 12.18 -9.75 -7.74
CA ALA A 38 12.21 -10.34 -9.08
C ALA A 38 12.14 -9.30 -10.22
N LEU A 39 11.80 -8.05 -9.92
CA LEU A 39 11.76 -6.97 -10.91
C LEU A 39 13.18 -6.53 -11.28
N THR A 40 13.51 -6.61 -12.56
CA THR A 40 14.75 -6.04 -13.14
C THR A 40 14.42 -5.20 -14.35
N MET A 41 15.26 -4.20 -14.68
CA MET A 41 15.08 -3.36 -15.86
C MET A 41 15.05 -4.19 -17.15
N ARG A 42 15.83 -5.28 -17.21
CA ARG A 42 15.83 -6.20 -18.35
C ARG A 42 14.52 -6.98 -18.47
N LYS A 43 13.97 -7.50 -17.36
CA LYS A 43 12.69 -8.23 -17.34
C LYS A 43 11.55 -7.31 -17.73
N LEU A 44 11.57 -6.07 -17.23
CA LEU A 44 10.58 -5.04 -17.56
C LEU A 44 10.63 -4.65 -19.04
N ALA A 45 11.82 -4.44 -19.60
CA ALA A 45 11.99 -4.17 -21.04
C ALA A 45 11.49 -5.33 -21.90
N THR A 46 11.79 -6.57 -21.52
CA THR A 46 11.30 -7.77 -22.23
C THR A 46 9.78 -7.87 -22.19
N ALA A 47 9.15 -7.61 -21.02
CA ALA A 47 7.69 -7.65 -20.87
C ALA A 47 6.99 -6.56 -21.71
N LEU A 48 7.65 -5.43 -21.93
CA LEU A 48 7.17 -4.32 -22.74
C LEU A 48 7.48 -4.46 -24.25
N ASP A 49 8.16 -5.56 -24.65
CA ASP A 49 8.70 -5.72 -26.03
C ASP A 49 9.53 -4.49 -26.46
N ALA A 50 10.31 -3.92 -25.55
CA ALA A 50 11.07 -2.71 -25.72
C ALA A 50 12.58 -2.95 -25.62
N ASN A 51 13.36 -2.08 -26.29
CA ASN A 51 14.80 -2.06 -26.07
C ASN A 51 15.10 -1.50 -24.65
N PRO A 52 15.99 -2.14 -23.85
CA PRO A 52 16.38 -1.62 -22.54
C PRO A 52 16.86 -0.17 -22.58
N MET A 53 17.59 0.25 -23.61
CA MET A 53 18.04 1.67 -23.74
C MET A 53 16.85 2.62 -23.88
N SER A 54 15.79 2.25 -24.59
CA SER A 54 14.58 3.06 -24.69
C SER A 54 13.87 3.20 -23.35
N LEU A 55 13.90 2.15 -22.52
CA LEU A 55 13.34 2.20 -21.17
C LEU A 55 14.07 3.20 -20.28
N TYR A 56 15.41 3.25 -20.36
CA TYR A 56 16.22 4.19 -19.58
C TYR A 56 15.99 5.67 -19.94
N HIS A 57 15.49 5.98 -21.14
CA HIS A 57 15.07 7.33 -21.49
C HIS A 57 13.82 7.81 -20.73
N HIS A 58 12.97 6.88 -20.26
CA HIS A 58 11.75 7.19 -19.50
C HIS A 58 11.96 7.09 -17.99
N VAL A 59 12.73 6.09 -17.55
CA VAL A 59 12.97 5.80 -16.13
C VAL A 59 14.43 5.42 -15.91
N PRO A 60 15.20 6.15 -15.07
CA PRO A 60 16.65 6.02 -15.01
C PRO A 60 17.12 4.71 -14.34
N ASN A 61 16.33 4.12 -13.45
CA ASN A 61 16.69 2.92 -12.68
C ASN A 61 15.46 2.24 -12.07
N LYS A 62 15.68 1.08 -11.41
CA LYS A 62 14.64 0.31 -10.71
C LYS A 62 13.94 1.13 -9.62
N ASP A 63 14.68 1.93 -8.85
CA ASP A 63 14.11 2.73 -7.76
C ASP A 63 13.15 3.80 -8.29
N ALA A 64 13.47 4.42 -9.42
CA ALA A 64 12.56 5.36 -10.08
C ALA A 64 11.29 4.66 -10.60
N VAL A 65 11.40 3.42 -11.10
CA VAL A 65 10.24 2.61 -11.47
C VAL A 65 9.39 2.32 -10.25
N LEU A 66 9.98 1.86 -9.14
CA LEU A 66 9.27 1.51 -7.92
C LEU A 66 8.54 2.72 -7.31
N ARG A 67 9.18 3.90 -7.28
CA ARG A 67 8.51 5.15 -6.87
C ARG A 67 7.32 5.47 -7.76
N GLY A 68 7.50 5.48 -9.07
CA GLY A 68 6.39 5.77 -9.99
C GLY A 68 5.25 4.75 -9.91
N VAL A 69 5.54 3.49 -9.61
CA VAL A 69 4.52 2.47 -9.33
C VAL A 69 3.77 2.80 -8.04
N ALA A 70 4.48 3.11 -6.95
CA ALA A 70 3.87 3.47 -5.67
C ALA A 70 3.00 4.73 -5.80
N GLU A 71 3.50 5.79 -6.48
CA GLU A 71 2.73 7.00 -6.80
C GLU A 71 1.47 6.69 -7.64
N SER A 72 1.60 5.84 -8.66
CA SER A 72 0.46 5.43 -9.51
C SER A 72 -0.60 4.64 -8.74
N VAL A 73 -0.20 3.81 -7.78
CA VAL A 73 -1.10 3.06 -6.90
C VAL A 73 -1.72 4.01 -5.88
N GLY A 74 -0.91 4.85 -5.24
CA GLY A 74 -1.35 5.84 -4.25
C GLY A 74 -2.31 6.87 -4.82
N SER A 75 -2.10 7.34 -6.06
CA SER A 75 -2.97 8.33 -6.72
C SER A 75 -4.40 7.82 -7.00
N ARG A 76 -4.60 6.50 -6.98
CA ARG A 76 -5.94 5.88 -7.10
C ARG A 76 -6.65 5.79 -5.75
N PHE A 77 -5.93 6.02 -4.68
CA PHE A 77 -6.48 6.08 -3.35
C PHE A 77 -7.18 7.43 -3.16
N ARG A 78 -8.49 7.41 -2.94
CA ARG A 78 -9.28 8.60 -2.70
C ARG A 78 -9.59 8.71 -1.22
N ALA A 79 -8.74 9.45 -0.53
CA ALA A 79 -9.00 9.80 0.85
C ALA A 79 -10.09 10.90 0.89
N GLY A 80 -11.24 10.60 1.49
CA GLY A 80 -12.05 11.64 2.07
C GLY A 80 -13.09 12.36 1.21
N GLU A 81 -13.73 11.73 0.23
CA GLU A 81 -14.86 12.34 -0.53
C GLU A 81 -16.15 12.56 0.31
N ARG A 82 -16.12 12.30 1.62
CA ARG A 82 -17.30 12.39 2.50
C ARG A 82 -17.03 13.34 3.68
N GLU A 83 -16.91 14.62 3.39
CA GLU A 83 -16.75 15.68 4.41
C GLU A 83 -17.98 15.83 5.32
N ASP A 84 -19.13 15.27 4.92
CA ASP A 84 -20.39 15.23 5.66
C ASP A 84 -20.37 14.27 6.85
N LEU A 85 -19.38 13.34 6.93
CA LEU A 85 -19.28 12.37 8.01
C LEU A 85 -18.49 12.91 9.21
N PRO A 86 -18.81 12.42 10.43
CA PRO A 86 -17.96 12.62 11.60
C PRO A 86 -16.50 12.18 11.31
N TRP A 87 -15.53 12.88 11.92
CA TRP A 87 -14.11 12.57 11.67
C TRP A 87 -13.74 11.13 12.04
N GLN A 88 -14.41 10.51 13.02
CA GLN A 88 -14.22 9.11 13.40
C GLN A 88 -14.55 8.16 12.25
N ASP A 89 -15.69 8.39 11.59
CA ASP A 89 -16.15 7.58 10.45
C ASP A 89 -15.25 7.80 9.22
N ARG A 90 -14.76 9.03 9.04
CA ARG A 90 -13.78 9.36 7.99
C ARG A 90 -12.46 8.62 8.23
N LEU A 91 -11.95 8.59 9.49
CA LEU A 91 -10.73 7.87 9.84
C LEU A 91 -10.90 6.35 9.63
N ARG A 92 -12.04 5.80 10.06
CA ARG A 92 -12.38 4.40 9.86
C ARG A 92 -12.36 4.03 8.37
N ARG A 93 -13.01 4.85 7.55
CA ARG A 93 -13.06 4.62 6.11
C ARG A 93 -11.68 4.72 5.47
N LEU A 94 -10.91 5.75 5.81
CA LEU A 94 -9.53 5.92 5.34
C LEU A 94 -8.68 4.66 5.62
N ALA A 95 -8.74 4.14 6.84
CA ALA A 95 -7.99 2.95 7.25
C ALA A 95 -8.45 1.69 6.50
N LEU A 96 -9.75 1.50 6.30
CA LEU A 96 -10.31 0.37 5.56
C LEU A 96 -9.97 0.41 4.07
N ASP A 97 -10.08 1.58 3.45
CA ASP A 97 -9.74 1.77 2.04
C ASP A 97 -8.23 1.54 1.81
N PHE A 98 -7.39 1.99 2.75
CA PHE A 98 -5.95 1.75 2.70
C PHE A 98 -5.61 0.27 2.90
N ARG A 99 -6.33 -0.44 3.78
CA ARG A 99 -6.21 -1.88 3.95
C ARG A 99 -6.59 -2.61 2.66
N GLU A 100 -7.70 -2.23 2.02
CA GLU A 100 -8.14 -2.83 0.75
C GLU A 100 -7.08 -2.63 -0.35
N LEU A 101 -6.50 -1.43 -0.46
CA LEU A 101 -5.40 -1.14 -1.38
C LEU A 101 -4.20 -2.05 -1.10
N SER A 102 -3.85 -2.22 0.18
CA SER A 102 -2.73 -3.06 0.61
C SER A 102 -2.95 -4.54 0.24
N HIS A 103 -4.17 -5.02 0.36
CA HIS A 103 -4.53 -6.38 -0.06
C HIS A 103 -4.56 -6.57 -1.58
N ARG A 104 -4.82 -5.52 -2.35
CA ARG A 104 -4.76 -5.57 -3.82
C ARG A 104 -3.33 -5.75 -4.33
N HIS A 105 -2.36 -5.14 -3.66
CA HIS A 105 -0.95 -5.13 -4.07
C HIS A 105 -0.01 -5.53 -2.92
N PRO A 106 -0.17 -6.73 -2.32
CA PRO A 106 0.44 -7.08 -1.06
C PRO A 106 1.98 -7.07 -1.12
N LYS A 107 2.58 -7.50 -2.23
CA LYS A 107 4.04 -7.56 -2.39
C LYS A 107 4.66 -6.16 -2.53
N LEU A 108 3.97 -5.25 -3.24
CA LEU A 108 4.39 -3.85 -3.35
C LEU A 108 4.29 -3.15 -1.99
N MET A 109 3.14 -3.30 -1.33
CA MET A 109 2.87 -2.60 -0.07
C MET A 109 3.77 -3.09 1.06
N ALA A 110 3.97 -4.42 1.20
CA ALA A 110 4.90 -4.96 2.19
C ALA A 110 6.34 -4.44 1.97
N TYR A 111 6.78 -4.31 0.73
CA TYR A 111 8.08 -3.69 0.41
C TYR A 111 8.10 -2.20 0.76
N SER A 112 7.07 -1.46 0.34
CA SER A 112 6.98 0.00 0.57
C SER A 112 6.99 0.33 2.07
N PHE A 113 6.27 -0.42 2.89
CA PHE A 113 6.19 -0.19 4.34
C PHE A 113 7.53 -0.34 5.08
N THR A 114 8.52 -1.00 4.48
CA THR A 114 9.87 -1.11 5.07
C THR A 114 10.80 0.05 4.70
N ARG A 115 10.36 0.99 3.89
CA ARG A 115 11.18 2.11 3.44
C ARG A 115 10.93 3.38 4.25
N ALA A 116 12.00 4.07 4.61
CA ALA A 116 11.91 5.31 5.37
C ALA A 116 11.28 6.46 4.57
N ASP A 117 11.39 6.41 3.23
CA ASP A 117 10.85 7.40 2.28
C ASP A 117 9.49 6.98 1.69
N TYR A 118 8.77 6.07 2.35
CA TYR A 118 7.50 5.53 1.87
C TYR A 118 6.38 6.58 1.87
N VAL A 119 6.28 7.40 2.91
CA VAL A 119 5.26 8.44 3.04
C VAL A 119 5.83 9.77 2.55
N GLN A 120 5.14 10.39 1.61
CA GLN A 120 5.46 11.72 1.11
C GLN A 120 4.37 12.72 1.52
N PRO A 121 4.68 14.02 1.65
CA PRO A 121 3.69 15.03 2.03
C PRO A 121 2.49 15.10 1.09
N GLU A 122 2.67 14.74 -0.19
CA GLU A 122 1.65 14.78 -1.23
C GLU A 122 0.80 13.52 -1.31
N ASP A 123 1.13 12.48 -0.53
CA ASP A 123 0.41 11.21 -0.58
C ASP A 123 -1.04 11.39 -0.12
N PRO A 124 -2.03 10.89 -0.87
CA PRO A 124 -3.44 11.05 -0.53
C PRO A 124 -3.80 10.47 0.83
N PHE A 125 -3.14 9.39 1.27
CA PHE A 125 -3.34 8.83 2.60
C PHE A 125 -2.87 9.79 3.70
N TRP A 126 -1.66 10.38 3.53
CA TRP A 126 -1.12 11.37 4.46
C TRP A 126 -1.99 12.62 4.54
N GLN A 127 -2.38 13.18 3.39
CA GLN A 127 -3.26 14.33 3.33
C GLN A 127 -4.63 14.03 3.96
N GLY A 128 -5.18 12.85 3.71
CA GLY A 128 -6.42 12.42 4.35
C GLY A 128 -6.33 12.37 5.87
N LEU A 129 -5.20 11.91 6.44
CA LEU A 129 -4.97 11.98 7.89
C LEU A 129 -4.93 13.42 8.40
N ILE A 130 -4.20 14.30 7.73
CA ILE A 130 -4.10 15.73 8.10
C ILE A 130 -5.50 16.38 8.11
N ASP A 131 -6.30 16.18 7.06
CA ASP A 131 -7.64 16.75 6.93
C ASP A 131 -8.61 16.23 8.00
N ILE A 132 -8.54 14.93 8.32
CA ILE A 132 -9.35 14.31 9.36
C ILE A 132 -9.00 14.86 10.74
N LEU A 133 -7.70 15.02 11.04
CA LEU A 133 -7.24 15.56 12.32
C LEU A 133 -7.58 17.04 12.47
N ALA A 134 -7.52 17.82 11.40
CA ALA A 134 -8.00 19.21 11.38
C ALA A 134 -9.52 19.28 11.63
N ALA A 135 -10.31 18.39 11.01
CA ALA A 135 -11.74 18.29 11.24
C ALA A 135 -12.08 17.86 12.69
N ALA A 136 -11.22 17.06 13.32
CA ALA A 136 -11.31 16.72 14.75
C ALA A 136 -10.99 17.91 15.67
N LYS A 137 -10.57 19.07 15.11
CA LYS A 137 -10.15 20.28 15.84
C LYS A 137 -8.95 20.06 16.74
N LEU A 138 -8.03 19.21 16.30
CA LEU A 138 -6.73 19.08 16.98
C LEU A 138 -5.90 20.35 16.72
N PRO A 139 -5.11 20.85 17.71
CA PRO A 139 -4.21 21.98 17.49
C PRO A 139 -3.27 21.75 16.30
N ALA A 140 -3.11 22.75 15.44
CA ALA A 140 -2.32 22.64 14.22
C ALA A 140 -0.86 22.18 14.48
N SER A 141 -0.29 22.56 15.62
CA SER A 141 1.04 22.14 16.05
C SER A 141 1.16 20.65 16.36
N GLU A 142 0.05 19.97 16.69
CA GLU A 142 0.03 18.55 17.04
C GLU A 142 -0.29 17.64 15.85
N ILE A 143 -0.98 18.17 14.85
CA ILE A 143 -1.45 17.39 13.69
C ILE A 143 -0.32 16.54 13.06
N PRO A 144 0.87 17.08 12.71
CA PRO A 144 1.91 16.28 12.08
C PRO A 144 2.38 15.10 12.94
N ARG A 145 2.51 15.31 14.26
CA ARG A 145 2.94 14.29 15.21
C ARG A 145 1.91 13.17 15.34
N VAL A 146 0.64 13.55 15.48
CA VAL A 146 -0.46 12.59 15.59
C VAL A 146 -0.67 11.83 14.28
N ALA A 147 -0.60 12.52 13.14
CA ALA A 147 -0.68 11.87 11.81
C ALA A 147 0.44 10.85 11.61
N ALA A 148 1.68 11.19 11.98
CA ALA A 148 2.81 10.26 11.93
C ALA A 148 2.59 9.03 12.82
N SER A 149 2.04 9.23 14.03
CA SER A 149 1.72 8.13 14.94
C SER A 149 0.64 7.22 14.38
N LEU A 150 -0.43 7.77 13.80
CA LEU A 150 -1.48 6.99 13.14
C LEU A 150 -0.95 6.23 11.92
N CYS A 151 -0.13 6.89 11.11
CA CYS A 151 0.53 6.26 9.96
C CYS A 151 1.38 5.06 10.42
N ALA A 152 2.16 5.20 11.48
CA ALA A 152 2.98 4.11 12.03
C ALA A 152 2.11 2.95 12.56
N VAL A 153 1.00 3.23 13.24
CA VAL A 153 0.06 2.21 13.74
C VAL A 153 -0.55 1.43 12.57
N PHE A 154 -1.12 2.13 11.59
CA PHE A 154 -1.75 1.48 10.43
C PHE A 154 -0.75 0.72 9.58
N THR A 155 0.41 1.29 9.31
CA THR A 155 1.49 0.63 8.54
C THR A 155 1.98 -0.64 9.26
N GLY A 156 2.21 -0.57 10.57
CA GLY A 156 2.65 -1.72 11.37
C GLY A 156 1.62 -2.83 11.41
N LEU A 157 0.33 -2.49 11.57
CA LEU A 157 -0.77 -3.44 11.57
C LEU A 157 -0.91 -4.13 10.20
N LEU A 158 -0.89 -3.36 9.12
CA LEU A 158 -0.99 -3.88 7.76
C LEU A 158 0.23 -4.71 7.37
N LEU A 159 1.44 -4.29 7.73
CA LEU A 159 2.65 -5.08 7.49
C LEU A 159 2.55 -6.43 8.20
N SER A 160 2.09 -6.45 9.46
CA SER A 160 1.90 -7.67 10.23
C SER A 160 0.86 -8.60 9.60
N GLU A 161 -0.20 -8.04 9.03
CA GLU A 161 -1.22 -8.77 8.29
C GLU A 161 -0.67 -9.35 6.98
N LEU A 162 -0.01 -8.52 6.15
CA LEU A 162 0.52 -8.91 4.84
C LEU A 162 1.66 -9.95 4.93
N THR A 163 2.43 -9.93 6.01
CA THR A 163 3.53 -10.88 6.25
C THR A 163 3.09 -12.16 6.95
N GLY A 164 1.82 -12.24 7.36
CA GLY A 164 1.30 -13.38 8.12
C GLY A 164 1.71 -13.38 9.61
N ALA A 165 2.38 -12.32 10.10
CA ALA A 165 2.75 -12.23 11.50
C ALA A 165 1.50 -12.15 12.40
N LEU A 166 0.48 -11.41 11.98
CA LEU A 166 -0.77 -11.27 12.71
C LEU A 166 -1.45 -12.63 12.93
N GLN A 167 -1.52 -13.49 11.89
CA GLN A 167 -2.03 -14.83 11.96
C GLN A 167 -1.25 -15.70 12.97
N ARG A 168 0.07 -15.59 12.97
CA ARG A 168 0.93 -16.32 13.91
C ARG A 168 0.68 -15.89 15.35
N TRP A 169 0.51 -14.58 15.60
CA TRP A 169 0.29 -14.08 16.96
C TRP A 169 -1.03 -14.61 17.57
N THR A 170 -2.07 -14.82 16.75
CA THR A 170 -3.34 -15.39 17.23
C THR A 170 -3.24 -16.87 17.64
N THR A 171 -2.18 -17.55 17.20
CA THR A 171 -1.93 -18.96 17.53
C THR A 171 -0.89 -19.14 18.62
N LEU A 172 -0.31 -18.03 19.16
CA LEU A 172 0.60 -18.12 20.29
C LEU A 172 -0.18 -18.64 21.52
N PRO A 173 0.30 -19.71 22.20
CA PRO A 173 -0.36 -20.20 23.38
C PRO A 173 -0.38 -19.07 24.43
N PRO A 174 -1.48 -18.91 25.19
CA PRO A 174 -1.42 -18.14 26.43
C PRO A 174 -0.29 -18.72 27.28
N ALA A 175 0.45 -17.84 28.00
CA ALA A 175 1.58 -18.26 28.83
C ALA A 175 1.22 -19.54 29.61
N PRO A 176 2.15 -20.49 29.82
CA PRO A 176 1.88 -21.89 30.06
C PRO A 176 0.95 -22.11 31.26
N VAL A 177 -0.28 -22.47 30.98
CA VAL A 177 -1.23 -23.06 31.92
C VAL A 177 -1.45 -24.47 31.38
N GLY A 178 -0.72 -25.46 31.93
CA GLY A 178 -1.00 -26.88 31.76
C GLY A 178 -0.61 -27.46 30.38
N ALA A 179 0.13 -28.54 30.45
CA ALA A 179 0.62 -29.33 29.35
C ALA A 179 -0.51 -30.13 28.66
N ASP A 180 -1.18 -29.53 27.68
CA ASP A 180 -1.91 -30.33 26.69
C ASP A 180 -1.63 -29.69 25.31
N GLY A 181 -0.74 -30.36 24.57
CA GLY A 181 -0.04 -29.85 23.38
C GLY A 181 -0.88 -29.83 22.09
N GLU A 182 -2.08 -29.35 22.09
CA GLU A 182 -2.81 -29.06 20.85
C GLU A 182 -2.53 -27.64 20.38
N HIS A 183 -1.90 -27.54 19.20
CA HIS A 183 -1.77 -26.27 18.51
C HIS A 183 -3.18 -25.82 18.07
N PRO A 184 -3.61 -24.59 18.43
CA PRO A 184 -4.88 -24.09 17.94
C PRO A 184 -4.87 -24.03 16.40
N PRO A 185 -6.00 -24.35 15.75
CA PRO A 185 -6.12 -24.27 14.30
C PRO A 185 -5.82 -22.84 13.81
N ALA A 186 -5.32 -22.73 12.58
CA ALA A 186 -5.08 -21.42 11.96
C ALA A 186 -6.34 -20.54 12.06
N PRO A 187 -6.20 -19.27 12.46
CA PRO A 187 -7.34 -18.40 12.68
C PRO A 187 -8.15 -18.25 11.38
N ALA A 188 -9.46 -18.33 11.51
CA ALA A 188 -10.36 -18.07 10.39
C ALA A 188 -10.18 -16.62 9.90
N LYS A 189 -10.44 -16.35 8.60
CA LYS A 189 -10.29 -15.02 7.98
C LYS A 189 -11.01 -13.91 8.76
N ASN A 190 -12.15 -14.23 9.38
CA ASN A 190 -12.94 -13.33 10.22
C ASN A 190 -12.19 -12.86 11.49
N VAL A 191 -11.23 -13.64 12.00
CA VAL A 191 -10.44 -13.24 13.20
C VAL A 191 -9.50 -12.11 12.87
N ILE A 192 -8.84 -12.14 11.70
CA ILE A 192 -7.96 -11.06 11.25
C ILE A 192 -8.72 -9.76 11.03
N ASP A 193 -9.90 -9.85 10.41
CA ASP A 193 -10.81 -8.71 10.25
C ASP A 193 -11.24 -8.14 11.61
N ALA A 194 -11.57 -9.01 12.56
CA ALA A 194 -11.93 -8.60 13.92
C ALA A 194 -10.76 -7.92 14.65
N MET A 195 -9.53 -8.41 14.49
CA MET A 195 -8.33 -7.82 15.06
C MET A 195 -8.04 -6.44 14.47
N PHE A 196 -8.13 -6.30 13.14
CA PHE A 196 -7.96 -5.02 12.48
C PHE A 196 -8.99 -3.99 12.99
N ASN A 197 -10.26 -4.37 13.04
CA ASN A 197 -11.34 -3.50 13.54
C ASN A 197 -11.16 -3.15 15.02
N CYS A 198 -10.75 -4.10 15.85
CA CYS A 198 -10.47 -3.86 17.26
C CYS A 198 -9.33 -2.83 17.44
N ALA A 199 -8.23 -2.97 16.70
CA ALA A 199 -7.13 -2.02 16.74
C ALA A 199 -7.55 -0.62 16.24
N LEU A 200 -8.37 -0.57 15.20
CA LEU A 200 -8.92 0.67 14.64
C LEU A 200 -9.85 1.36 15.64
N ASP A 201 -10.75 0.61 16.28
CA ASP A 201 -11.67 1.14 17.32
C ASP A 201 -10.90 1.68 18.52
N ALA A 202 -9.91 0.94 19.03
CA ALA A 202 -9.05 1.38 20.12
C ALA A 202 -8.28 2.66 19.75
N THR A 203 -7.82 2.76 18.49
CA THR A 203 -7.12 3.95 17.98
C THR A 203 -8.05 5.17 17.93
N ILE A 204 -9.29 4.99 17.45
CA ILE A 204 -10.29 6.08 17.40
C ILE A 204 -10.64 6.56 18.80
N VAL A 205 -10.93 5.66 19.74
CA VAL A 205 -11.24 6.01 21.16
C VAL A 205 -10.06 6.72 21.82
N GLY A 206 -8.83 6.24 21.59
CA GLY A 206 -7.63 6.89 22.08
C GLY A 206 -7.46 8.30 21.55
N LEU A 207 -7.74 8.51 20.26
CA LEU A 207 -7.67 9.83 19.62
C LEU A 207 -8.78 10.76 20.12
N GLU A 208 -10.01 10.27 20.34
CA GLU A 208 -11.09 11.05 20.97
C GLU A 208 -10.68 11.59 22.35
N SER A 209 -10.11 10.71 23.17
CA SER A 209 -9.60 11.08 24.50
C SER A 209 -8.46 12.10 24.43
N HIS A 210 -7.59 12.00 23.41
CA HIS A 210 -6.51 12.95 23.19
C HIS A 210 -7.05 14.32 22.76
N VAL A 211 -7.97 14.35 21.79
CA VAL A 211 -8.63 15.59 21.33
C VAL A 211 -9.40 16.29 22.45
N ALA A 212 -10.06 15.53 23.32
CA ALA A 212 -10.77 16.12 24.48
C ALA A 212 -9.80 16.82 25.43
N ARG A 213 -8.67 16.19 25.79
CA ARG A 213 -7.64 16.79 26.67
C ARG A 213 -7.02 18.05 26.10
N THR A 214 -6.71 18.07 24.80
CA THR A 214 -6.10 19.26 24.16
C THR A 214 -7.03 20.46 24.07
N ARG A 215 -8.34 20.26 24.26
CA ARG A 215 -9.33 21.36 24.33
C ARG A 215 -9.48 21.94 25.73
N GLU A 216 -9.09 21.21 26.74
CA GLU A 216 -9.20 21.62 28.17
C GLU A 216 -7.91 22.33 28.67
N GLU A 217 -6.79 22.16 27.95
CA GLU A 217 -5.55 22.87 28.23
C GLU A 217 -5.57 24.25 27.54
N PRO A 218 -5.58 25.37 28.27
CA PRO A 218 -5.67 26.73 27.72
C PRO A 218 -4.38 27.18 27.02
#